data_b64ce08f01b12e400b5cb371813ccfd8
#
_entry.id   b64ce08f01b12e400b5cb371813ccfd8
#
_cell.length_a   1.000
_cell.length_b   1.000
_cell.length_c   1.000
_cell.angle_alpha   90.00
_cell.angle_beta   90.00
_cell.angle_gamma   90.00
#
_symmetry.space_group_name_H-M   'P 1'
#
loop_
_entity.id
_entity.type
_entity.pdbx_description
1 polymer ?
#
loop_
_entity_poly.entity_id
_entity_poly.type
_entity_poly.pdbx_seq_one_letter_code
_entity_poly.pdbx_strand_id
1 'polypeptide(L)'
;MEILNDFSTSVRKALEEIDPKYEQYDALVICGTHAPHDVYEMIDKIKEARETKRPALLICFGHQLGAIECARNVLGIKDATSEEFGKTGTFVVKKRPELKVGLHEGESWWSNYEVDMNYHLPSWFISVPYHPEYESSKDRPHPLLVSFIELCKK
;
A
#
# COMPACT_ATOMS: atom_id res chain seq x y z
N MET A 1 6.91 1.09 14.22
CA MET A 1 6.27 1.03 12.88
C MET A 1 7.06 0.09 12.00
N GLU A 2 6.40 -0.79 11.30
CA GLU A 2 7.02 -1.74 10.37
C GLU A 2 6.84 -1.21 8.94
N ILE A 3 7.95 -0.89 8.26
CA ILE A 3 7.94 -0.30 6.92
C ILE A 3 8.73 -1.20 5.99
N LEU A 4 8.07 -1.71 4.95
CA LEU A 4 8.60 -2.71 4.03
C LEU A 4 8.75 -2.16 2.62
N ASN A 5 9.67 -2.77 1.85
CA ASN A 5 9.99 -2.52 0.43
C ASN A 5 10.91 -1.33 0.17
N ASP A 6 11.37 -1.26 -1.10
CA ASP A 6 12.50 -0.44 -1.52
C ASP A 6 12.24 1.07 -1.46
N PHE A 7 11.02 1.49 -1.76
CA PHE A 7 10.68 2.91 -1.82
C PHE A 7 10.29 3.49 -0.46
N SER A 8 10.99 3.05 0.59
CA SER A 8 10.68 3.47 1.96
C SER A 8 11.30 4.81 2.36
N THR A 9 12.36 5.25 1.70
CA THR A 9 13.10 6.47 2.09
C THR A 9 12.21 7.71 2.06
N SER A 10 11.50 7.95 0.96
CA SER A 10 10.61 9.09 0.83
C SER A 10 9.39 9.00 1.76
N VAL A 11 8.91 7.78 2.01
CA VAL A 11 7.80 7.56 2.94
C VAL A 11 8.25 7.90 4.36
N ARG A 12 9.43 7.41 4.79
CA ARG A 12 9.99 7.71 6.11
C ARG A 12 10.18 9.20 6.31
N LYS A 13 10.72 9.88 5.30
CA LYS A 13 10.92 11.33 5.35
C LYS A 13 9.58 12.05 5.51
N ALA A 14 8.59 11.68 4.71
CA ALA A 14 7.27 12.31 4.77
C ALA A 14 6.60 12.10 6.14
N LEU A 15 6.68 10.90 6.70
CA LEU A 15 6.10 10.60 8.02
C LEU A 15 6.84 11.36 9.13
N GLU A 16 8.16 11.44 9.07
CA GLU A 16 8.96 12.18 10.04
C GLU A 16 8.64 13.67 10.01
N GLU A 17 8.43 14.24 8.84
CA GLU A 17 8.04 15.65 8.69
C GLU A 17 6.67 15.96 9.32
N ILE A 18 5.79 14.95 9.38
CA ILE A 18 4.47 15.09 10.01
C ILE A 18 4.56 14.85 11.52
N ASP A 19 5.27 13.78 11.93
CA ASP A 19 5.41 13.41 13.33
C ASP A 19 6.77 12.76 13.56
N PRO A 20 7.72 13.44 14.22
CA PRO A 20 9.04 12.87 14.51
C PRO A 20 9.01 11.58 15.33
N LYS A 21 7.89 11.28 15.98
CA LYS A 21 7.71 10.06 16.78
C LYS A 21 7.07 8.91 16.01
N TYR A 22 6.95 9.03 14.70
CA TYR A 22 6.19 8.08 13.88
C TYR A 22 6.62 6.61 14.06
N GLU A 23 7.92 6.37 14.29
CA GLU A 23 8.43 5.01 14.45
C GLU A 23 7.89 4.28 15.69
N GLN A 24 7.40 5.03 16.68
CA GLN A 24 6.89 4.47 17.93
C GLN A 24 5.49 3.87 17.81
N TYR A 25 4.77 4.19 16.75
CA TYR A 25 3.41 3.68 16.57
C TYR A 25 3.43 2.24 16.06
N ASP A 26 2.48 1.43 16.54
CA ASP A 26 2.31 0.06 16.06
C ASP A 26 1.45 0.07 14.79
N ALA A 27 2.11 0.14 13.66
CA ALA A 27 1.48 0.22 12.36
C ALA A 27 2.30 -0.48 11.28
N LEU A 28 1.65 -0.86 10.19
CA LEU A 28 2.26 -1.50 9.04
C LEU A 28 2.26 -0.54 7.85
N VAL A 29 3.40 -0.44 7.16
CA VAL A 29 3.51 0.31 5.91
C VAL A 29 4.13 -0.59 4.86
N ILE A 30 3.46 -0.77 3.72
CA ILE A 30 4.03 -1.50 2.58
C ILE A 30 4.15 -0.53 1.43
N CYS A 31 5.40 -0.22 1.08
CA CYS A 31 5.75 0.73 0.03
C CYS A 31 5.82 0.06 -1.34
N GLY A 32 6.08 0.85 -2.38
CA GLY A 32 6.33 0.33 -3.71
C GLY A 32 7.65 -0.43 -3.82
N THR A 33 7.78 -1.23 -4.85
CA THR A 33 9.02 -1.93 -5.21
C THR A 33 9.04 -2.22 -6.72
N HIS A 34 10.25 -2.27 -7.29
CA HIS A 34 10.47 -2.78 -8.66
C HIS A 34 10.89 -4.24 -8.67
N ALA A 35 11.17 -4.81 -7.49
CA ALA A 35 11.67 -6.18 -7.35
C ALA A 35 10.85 -6.92 -6.28
N PRO A 36 9.64 -7.40 -6.64
CA PRO A 36 8.80 -8.13 -5.68
C PRO A 36 9.52 -9.32 -5.08
N HIS A 37 9.50 -9.41 -3.75
CA HIS A 37 10.03 -10.54 -2.99
C HIS A 37 9.22 -10.69 -1.69
N ASP A 38 9.23 -11.89 -1.12
CA ASP A 38 8.52 -12.19 0.12
C ASP A 38 7.04 -11.79 0.09
N VAL A 39 6.42 -11.94 -1.09
CA VAL A 39 5.07 -11.45 -1.36
C VAL A 39 4.04 -12.09 -0.42
N TYR A 40 4.12 -13.40 -0.22
CA TYR A 40 3.16 -14.11 0.63
C TYR A 40 3.32 -13.74 2.11
N GLU A 41 4.54 -13.47 2.55
CA GLU A 41 4.80 -12.98 3.91
C GLU A 41 4.14 -11.61 4.12
N MET A 42 4.25 -10.72 3.12
CA MET A 42 3.61 -9.40 3.20
C MET A 42 2.08 -9.52 3.17
N ILE A 43 1.53 -10.42 2.37
CA ILE A 43 0.09 -10.68 2.36
C ILE A 43 -0.38 -11.16 3.74
N ASP A 44 0.38 -12.03 4.38
CA ASP A 44 0.08 -12.50 5.73
C ASP A 44 0.14 -11.36 6.77
N LYS A 45 1.07 -10.44 6.64
CA LYS A 45 1.14 -9.25 7.50
C LYS A 45 -0.07 -8.33 7.32
N ILE A 46 -0.54 -8.18 6.10
CA ILE A 46 -1.75 -7.40 5.82
C ILE A 46 -2.98 -8.07 6.47
N LYS A 47 -3.08 -9.40 6.35
CA LYS A 47 -4.14 -10.17 7.02
C LYS A 47 -4.12 -9.96 8.51
N GLU A 48 -2.95 -10.07 9.13
CA GLU A 48 -2.80 -9.85 10.58
C GLU A 48 -3.25 -8.43 10.97
N ALA A 49 -2.81 -7.41 10.23
CA ALA A 49 -3.20 -6.03 10.48
C ALA A 49 -4.72 -5.84 10.36
N ARG A 50 -5.34 -6.49 9.39
CA ARG A 50 -6.80 -6.45 9.22
C ARG A 50 -7.51 -7.10 10.40
N GLU A 51 -7.05 -8.25 10.84
CA GLU A 51 -7.68 -9.03 11.92
C GLU A 51 -7.45 -8.40 13.30
N THR A 52 -6.32 -7.75 13.50
CA THR A 52 -5.97 -7.14 14.81
C THR A 52 -6.28 -5.64 14.91
N LYS A 53 -6.87 -5.07 13.87
CA LYS A 53 -7.16 -3.63 13.78
C LYS A 53 -5.92 -2.75 13.89
N ARG A 54 -4.80 -3.23 13.38
CA ARG A 54 -3.54 -2.50 13.30
C ARG A 54 -3.60 -1.54 12.11
N PRO A 55 -3.33 -0.25 12.28
CA PRO A 55 -3.32 0.68 11.15
C PRO A 55 -2.34 0.25 10.07
N ALA A 56 -2.75 0.39 8.81
CA ALA A 56 -1.89 0.04 7.68
C ALA A 56 -1.96 1.10 6.58
N LEU A 57 -0.81 1.39 6.00
CA LEU A 57 -0.65 2.25 4.83
C LEU A 57 -0.07 1.41 3.70
N LEU A 58 -0.84 1.26 2.63
CA LEU A 58 -0.48 0.42 1.49
C LEU A 58 -0.35 1.31 0.25
N ILE A 59 0.87 1.41 -0.27
CA ILE A 59 1.21 2.33 -1.36
C ILE A 59 1.66 1.54 -2.58
N CYS A 60 1.05 1.80 -3.73
CA CYS A 60 1.38 1.22 -5.02
C CYS A 60 1.39 -0.32 -4.97
N PHE A 61 2.55 -0.96 -4.89
CA PHE A 61 2.65 -2.42 -4.76
C PHE A 61 1.93 -2.92 -3.50
N GLY A 62 2.03 -2.19 -2.39
CA GLY A 62 1.29 -2.50 -1.16
C GLY A 62 -0.22 -2.49 -1.37
N HIS A 63 -0.73 -1.55 -2.14
CA HIS A 63 -2.13 -1.48 -2.51
C HIS A 63 -2.56 -2.73 -3.29
N GLN A 64 -1.73 -3.20 -4.21
CA GLN A 64 -1.98 -4.42 -4.97
C GLN A 64 -2.04 -5.64 -4.07
N LEU A 65 -1.12 -5.76 -3.11
CA LEU A 65 -1.10 -6.86 -2.15
C LEU A 65 -2.31 -6.81 -1.22
N GLY A 66 -2.76 -5.62 -0.85
CA GLY A 66 -3.99 -5.43 -0.08
C GLY A 66 -5.21 -5.97 -0.81
N ALA A 67 -5.29 -5.76 -2.11
CA ALA A 67 -6.36 -6.31 -2.95
C ALA A 67 -6.31 -7.84 -2.98
N ILE A 68 -5.12 -8.42 -3.13
CA ILE A 68 -4.94 -9.88 -3.15
C ILE A 68 -5.33 -10.48 -1.80
N GLU A 69 -4.91 -9.88 -0.69
CA GLU A 69 -5.29 -10.36 0.65
C GLU A 69 -6.81 -10.34 0.82
N CYS A 70 -7.44 -9.24 0.47
CA CYS A 70 -8.89 -9.11 0.54
C CYS A 70 -9.60 -10.16 -0.34
N ALA A 71 -9.13 -10.33 -1.57
CA ALA A 71 -9.69 -11.32 -2.49
C ALA A 71 -9.61 -12.72 -1.90
N ARG A 72 -8.46 -13.12 -1.36
CA ARG A 72 -8.25 -14.45 -0.81
C ARG A 72 -9.01 -14.72 0.48
N ASN A 73 -8.92 -13.79 1.42
CA ASN A 73 -9.34 -14.05 2.81
C ASN A 73 -10.72 -13.46 3.15
N VAL A 74 -11.21 -12.51 2.39
CA VAL A 74 -12.53 -11.90 2.62
C VAL A 74 -13.53 -12.35 1.56
N LEU A 75 -13.14 -12.33 0.28
CA LEU A 75 -14.02 -12.69 -0.83
C LEU A 75 -13.99 -14.18 -1.20
N GLY A 76 -13.06 -14.95 -0.62
CA GLY A 76 -12.97 -16.40 -0.84
C GLY A 76 -12.36 -16.82 -2.18
N ILE A 77 -11.67 -15.92 -2.88
CA ILE A 77 -10.97 -16.22 -4.13
C ILE A 77 -9.58 -16.76 -3.79
N LYS A 78 -9.49 -18.03 -3.47
CA LYS A 78 -8.28 -18.64 -2.89
C LYS A 78 -7.06 -18.58 -3.77
N ASP A 79 -7.21 -18.54 -5.09
CA ASP A 79 -6.12 -18.47 -6.06
C ASP A 79 -5.88 -17.05 -6.59
N ALA A 80 -6.42 -16.03 -5.93
CA ALA A 80 -6.19 -14.64 -6.31
C ALA A 80 -4.71 -14.31 -6.32
N THR A 81 -4.24 -13.67 -7.39
CA THR A 81 -2.84 -13.35 -7.59
C THR A 81 -2.68 -12.16 -8.54
N SER A 82 -1.43 -11.82 -8.85
CA SER A 82 -1.05 -10.73 -9.76
C SER A 82 -0.35 -11.29 -10.99
N GLU A 83 -0.59 -10.67 -12.13
CA GLU A 83 0.15 -10.99 -13.35
C GLU A 83 1.66 -10.70 -13.22
N GLU A 84 2.06 -9.86 -12.25
CA GLU A 84 3.46 -9.51 -12.05
C GLU A 84 4.29 -10.71 -11.55
N PHE A 85 3.73 -11.54 -10.65
CA PHE A 85 4.47 -12.64 -10.04
C PHE A 85 3.77 -13.99 -10.09
N GLY A 86 2.49 -14.03 -10.40
CA GLY A 86 1.75 -15.29 -10.50
C GLY A 86 1.72 -15.80 -11.93
N LYS A 87 1.97 -17.11 -12.11
CA LYS A 87 1.91 -17.76 -13.42
C LYS A 87 0.51 -18.24 -13.77
N THR A 88 -0.23 -18.69 -12.76
CA THR A 88 -1.60 -19.20 -12.90
C THR A 88 -2.43 -18.75 -11.70
N GLY A 89 -3.74 -18.67 -11.88
CA GLY A 89 -4.67 -18.29 -10.83
C GLY A 89 -5.69 -17.28 -11.32
N THR A 90 -6.44 -16.68 -10.39
CA THR A 90 -7.37 -15.60 -10.69
C THR A 90 -6.63 -14.29 -10.56
N PHE A 91 -6.36 -13.64 -11.68
CA PHE A 91 -5.60 -12.39 -11.69
C PHE A 91 -6.49 -11.22 -11.30
N VAL A 92 -6.35 -10.76 -10.05
CA VAL A 92 -7.04 -9.56 -9.53
C VAL A 92 -6.18 -8.31 -9.69
N VAL A 93 -4.91 -8.49 -10.00
CA VAL A 93 -3.97 -7.42 -10.38
C VAL A 93 -3.46 -7.76 -11.77
N LYS A 94 -3.63 -6.84 -12.71
CA LYS A 94 -3.30 -7.05 -14.11
C LYS A 94 -2.34 -6.00 -14.63
N LYS A 95 -1.56 -6.37 -15.65
CA LYS A 95 -0.64 -5.44 -16.30
C LYS A 95 -1.44 -4.34 -17.01
N ARG A 96 -1.01 -3.09 -16.82
CA ARG A 96 -1.57 -1.95 -17.56
C ARG A 96 -1.17 -2.03 -19.02
N PRO A 97 -2.06 -1.59 -19.94
CA PRO A 97 -1.69 -1.46 -21.37
C PRO A 97 -0.49 -0.54 -21.55
N GLU A 98 -0.36 0.51 -20.71
CA GLU A 98 0.73 1.47 -20.72
C GLU A 98 1.18 1.80 -19.31
N LEU A 99 2.48 2.07 -19.14
CA LEU A 99 3.02 2.55 -17.87
C LEU A 99 2.36 3.88 -17.50
N LYS A 100 1.75 3.95 -16.34
CA LYS A 100 1.25 5.21 -15.79
C LYS A 100 2.34 5.83 -14.94
N VAL A 101 2.86 6.98 -15.37
CA VAL A 101 3.99 7.64 -14.75
C VAL A 101 3.77 9.15 -14.72
N GLY A 102 4.33 9.81 -13.69
CA GLY A 102 4.26 11.24 -13.53
C GLY A 102 3.04 11.72 -12.77
N LEU A 103 2.76 13.01 -12.84
CA LEU A 103 1.68 13.65 -12.12
C LEU A 103 0.39 13.58 -12.91
N HIS A 104 -0.65 12.98 -12.33
CA HIS A 104 -1.99 12.89 -12.92
C HIS A 104 -3.01 13.36 -11.87
N GLU A 105 -3.71 14.44 -12.16
CA GLU A 105 -4.75 15.00 -11.27
C GLU A 105 -4.27 15.20 -9.83
N GLY A 106 -3.02 15.67 -9.67
CA GLY A 106 -2.42 15.91 -8.36
C GLY A 106 -1.83 14.68 -7.68
N GLU A 107 -1.82 13.52 -8.34
CA GLU A 107 -1.28 12.27 -7.83
C GLU A 107 -0.03 11.84 -8.60
N SER A 108 1.01 11.46 -7.87
CA SER A 108 2.26 10.97 -8.48
C SER A 108 2.19 9.47 -8.71
N TRP A 109 2.40 9.05 -9.96
CA TRP A 109 2.26 7.67 -10.39
C TRP A 109 3.57 7.10 -10.91
N TRP A 110 3.76 5.81 -10.59
CA TRP A 110 4.71 4.92 -11.24
C TRP A 110 4.11 3.51 -11.15
N SER A 111 3.32 3.11 -12.15
CA SER A 111 2.60 1.85 -12.06
C SER A 111 2.49 1.14 -13.40
N ASN A 112 2.96 -0.11 -13.45
CA ASN A 112 2.80 -1.03 -14.58
C ASN A 112 1.59 -1.95 -14.40
N TYR A 113 1.04 -2.05 -13.20
CA TYR A 113 -0.03 -2.98 -12.84
C TYR A 113 -1.18 -2.24 -12.19
N GLU A 114 -2.38 -2.77 -12.33
CA GLU A 114 -3.57 -2.18 -11.73
C GLU A 114 -4.45 -3.24 -11.09
N VAL A 115 -5.16 -2.85 -10.05
CA VAL A 115 -6.16 -3.70 -9.40
C VAL A 115 -7.41 -3.70 -10.26
N ASP A 116 -7.85 -4.91 -10.65
CA ASP A 116 -9.01 -5.12 -11.50
C ASP A 116 -10.08 -5.89 -10.72
N MET A 117 -10.58 -5.25 -9.64
CA MET A 117 -11.69 -5.78 -8.85
C MET A 117 -12.25 -4.70 -7.94
N ASN A 118 -13.50 -4.86 -7.55
CA ASN A 118 -14.14 -4.04 -6.52
C ASN A 118 -13.97 -4.71 -5.17
N TYR A 119 -13.51 -3.97 -4.16
CA TYR A 119 -13.32 -4.48 -2.82
C TYR A 119 -13.34 -3.35 -1.80
N HIS A 120 -13.55 -3.71 -0.53
CA HIS A 120 -13.53 -2.75 0.57
C HIS A 120 -12.48 -3.13 1.59
N LEU A 121 -11.71 -2.15 2.02
CA LEU A 121 -10.75 -2.30 3.09
C LEU A 121 -11.30 -1.71 4.39
N PRO A 122 -10.82 -2.18 5.57
CA PRO A 122 -11.27 -1.62 6.84
C PRO A 122 -10.87 -0.16 7.00
N SER A 123 -11.58 0.56 7.89
CA SER A 123 -11.37 2.00 8.09
C SER A 123 -9.99 2.37 8.67
N TRP A 124 -9.26 1.41 9.23
CA TRP A 124 -7.90 1.62 9.73
C TRP A 124 -6.82 1.35 8.67
N PHE A 125 -7.21 1.09 7.42
CA PHE A 125 -6.32 0.96 6.27
C PHE A 125 -6.46 2.19 5.39
N ILE A 126 -5.30 2.71 4.93
CA ILE A 126 -5.22 3.66 3.84
C ILE A 126 -4.45 2.98 2.73
N SER A 127 -5.06 2.86 1.56
CA SER A 127 -4.49 2.10 0.44
C SER A 127 -4.70 2.87 -0.85
N VAL A 128 -3.59 3.19 -1.54
CA VAL A 128 -3.64 3.99 -2.76
C VAL A 128 -2.69 3.44 -3.82
N PRO A 129 -3.08 3.46 -5.10
CA PRO A 129 -2.24 2.94 -6.18
C PRO A 129 -1.15 3.90 -6.63
N TYR A 130 -1.14 5.13 -6.15
CA TYR A 130 -0.16 6.16 -6.47
C TYR A 130 0.78 6.42 -5.28
N HIS A 131 1.68 7.38 -5.43
CA HIS A 131 2.73 7.68 -4.46
C HIS A 131 2.49 9.03 -3.75
N PRO A 132 1.71 9.07 -2.66
CA PRO A 132 1.44 10.32 -1.94
C PRO A 132 2.71 10.91 -1.30
N GLU A 133 3.71 10.09 -0.99
CA GLU A 133 4.97 10.53 -0.41
C GLU A 133 5.75 11.49 -1.31
N TYR A 134 5.54 11.44 -2.62
CA TYR A 134 6.20 12.36 -3.56
C TYR A 134 5.52 13.73 -3.61
N GLU A 135 4.28 13.83 -3.13
CA GLU A 135 3.52 15.07 -3.07
C GLU A 135 3.42 15.61 -1.64
N SER A 136 4.36 15.22 -0.76
CA SER A 136 4.37 15.63 0.65
C SER A 136 5.64 16.39 0.96
N SER A 137 5.52 17.47 1.75
CA SER A 137 6.64 18.24 2.27
C SER A 137 6.33 18.71 3.68
N LYS A 138 7.34 19.25 4.36
CA LYS A 138 7.18 19.77 5.72
C LYS A 138 6.12 20.88 5.79
N ASP A 139 6.10 21.76 4.79
CA ASP A 139 5.16 22.88 4.75
C ASP A 139 3.78 22.49 4.22
N ARG A 140 3.72 21.42 3.41
CA ARG A 140 2.46 20.94 2.80
C ARG A 140 2.41 19.42 2.88
N PRO A 141 2.20 18.86 4.08
CA PRO A 141 2.12 17.40 4.23
C PRO A 141 0.89 16.85 3.50
N HIS A 142 1.06 15.69 2.87
CA HIS A 142 -0.04 15.09 2.12
C HIS A 142 -1.16 14.65 3.08
N PRO A 143 -2.41 15.00 2.80
CA PRO A 143 -3.54 14.70 3.70
C PRO A 143 -3.68 13.23 4.06
N LEU A 144 -3.41 12.30 3.14
CA LEU A 144 -3.50 10.87 3.41
C LEU A 144 -2.45 10.42 4.42
N LEU A 145 -1.25 10.98 4.37
CA LEU A 145 -0.19 10.65 5.33
C LEU A 145 -0.50 11.24 6.70
N VAL A 146 -1.07 12.43 6.74
CA VAL A 146 -1.57 13.03 8.00
C VAL A 146 -2.67 12.15 8.59
N SER A 147 -3.61 11.72 7.77
CA SER A 147 -4.70 10.83 8.22
C SER A 147 -4.17 9.50 8.75
N PHE A 148 -3.15 8.95 8.10
CA PHE A 148 -2.52 7.71 8.57
C PHE A 148 -1.91 7.89 9.96
N ILE A 149 -1.16 8.97 10.17
CA ILE A 149 -0.58 9.26 11.50
C ILE A 149 -1.68 9.43 12.54
N GLU A 150 -2.78 10.09 12.21
CA GLU A 150 -3.92 10.21 13.12
C GLU A 150 -4.55 8.86 13.48
N LEU A 151 -4.63 7.93 12.52
CA LEU A 151 -5.05 6.56 12.79
C LEU A 151 -4.10 5.86 13.77
N CYS A 152 -2.80 6.08 13.61
CA CYS A 152 -1.79 5.47 14.48
C CYS A 152 -1.88 5.96 15.94
N LYS A 153 -2.37 7.17 16.15
CA LYS A 153 -2.51 7.77 17.50
C LYS A 153 -3.71 7.22 18.28
N LYS A 154 -4.64 6.60 17.60
CA LYS A 154 -5.81 5.99 18.26
C LYS A 154 -5.45 4.61 18.81
#